data_2333935a77d45ca889a9ee28a56ce3f1
#
_entry.id   2333935a77d45ca889a9ee28a56ce3f1
#
_cell.length_a   1.000
_cell.length_b   1.000
_cell.length_c   1.000
_cell.angle_alpha   90.00
_cell.angle_beta   90.00
_cell.angle_gamma   90.00
#
_symmetry.space_group_name_H-M   'P 1'
#
loop_
_entity.id
_entity.type
_entity.pdbx_description
1 polymer ?
#
loop_
_entity_poly.entity_id
_entity_poly.type
_entity_poly.pdbx_seq_one_letter_code
_entity_poly.pdbx_strand_id
1 'polypeptide(L)'
;MTNTITTDTREGNKQATQRLLILSGIVDAALGFLKVGVGIFANSHALIADGIHSFSDLATDIMVWVFTKIGATEADEDHPYGHAKFETFGTFVLGILLILVSAGLIFDSMQRLLDVSEVSIPAWPALIAALISIAGKEWLYQITHALGNKTNSRLLVANAWHHRSDALSSIIVLIGVGGAIAGFLWLEMLAAMGVALMIAQIGWKLSKQSVEELVDTSLAESYVGQIKDKIEGVEGVNGVHSIRTRRMGNDVLADVHLQVEPFISVSEGHHIGEWATRELTSAFSELNDVVVHIDAEDDELIEVNARQSLPPLRREARELLMALWESEFTPKHVYKLTLHYLNSGIHAEIFLDREAHFESIGDRAAAPSGRALADK
;
A
#
# COMPACT_ATOMS: atom_id res chain seq x y z
N MET A 1 36.07 14.58 15.26
CA MET A 1 36.57 13.19 15.08
C MET A 1 35.54 12.11 15.28
N THR A 2 34.35 12.38 15.78
CA THR A 2 33.27 11.39 16.04
C THR A 2 32.40 11.03 14.84
N ASN A 3 32.38 11.84 13.78
CA ASN A 3 31.49 11.58 12.59
C ASN A 3 32.08 10.58 11.58
N THR A 4 33.37 10.35 11.54
CA THR A 4 34.03 9.48 10.55
C THR A 4 33.93 7.99 10.94
N ILE A 5 33.88 7.67 12.23
CA ILE A 5 33.81 6.28 12.72
C ILE A 5 32.40 5.69 12.55
N THR A 6 31.37 6.52 12.62
CA THR A 6 29.96 6.07 12.46
C THR A 6 29.54 5.84 11.00
N THR A 7 30.13 6.55 10.04
CA THR A 7 29.91 6.34 8.60
C THR A 7 30.58 5.07 8.10
N ASP A 8 31.80 4.79 8.54
CA ASP A 8 32.56 3.59 8.14
C ASP A 8 31.89 2.28 8.64
N THR A 9 31.34 2.29 9.84
CA THR A 9 30.57 1.15 10.38
C THR A 9 29.22 0.95 9.67
N ARG A 10 28.54 2.00 9.23
CA ARG A 10 27.29 1.89 8.47
C ARG A 10 27.51 1.35 7.06
N GLU A 11 28.54 1.81 6.35
CA GLU A 11 28.91 1.29 5.04
C GLU A 11 29.38 -0.16 5.11
N GLY A 12 30.20 -0.53 6.10
CA GLY A 12 30.60 -1.90 6.34
C GLY A 12 29.42 -2.85 6.61
N ASN A 13 28.43 -2.42 7.39
CA ASN A 13 27.23 -3.19 7.66
C ASN A 13 26.34 -3.34 6.40
N LYS A 14 26.22 -2.29 5.58
CA LYS A 14 25.47 -2.35 4.31
C LYS A 14 26.12 -3.34 3.32
N GLN A 15 27.43 -3.30 3.17
CA GLN A 15 28.16 -4.26 2.32
C GLN A 15 28.05 -5.70 2.84
N ALA A 16 28.12 -5.91 4.17
CA ALA A 16 27.96 -7.24 4.77
C ALA A 16 26.54 -7.79 4.51
N THR A 17 25.51 -6.95 4.66
CA THR A 17 24.12 -7.32 4.35
C THR A 17 23.95 -7.68 2.89
N GLN A 18 24.45 -6.89 1.95
CA GLN A 18 24.34 -7.19 0.52
C GLN A 18 25.05 -8.50 0.14
N ARG A 19 26.26 -8.73 0.66
CA ARG A 19 26.98 -9.99 0.43
C ARG A 19 26.23 -11.19 0.97
N LEU A 20 25.62 -11.06 2.14
CA LEU A 20 24.83 -12.13 2.74
C LEU A 20 23.58 -12.44 1.92
N LEU A 21 22.84 -11.44 1.44
CA LEU A 21 21.66 -11.64 0.59
C LEU A 21 22.02 -12.33 -0.74
N ILE A 22 23.12 -11.94 -1.38
CA ILE A 22 23.61 -12.62 -2.60
C ILE A 22 24.01 -14.07 -2.29
N LEU A 23 24.70 -14.30 -1.18
CA LEU A 23 25.11 -15.65 -0.76
C LEU A 23 23.87 -16.52 -0.50
N SER A 24 22.86 -16.00 0.20
CA SER A 24 21.60 -16.71 0.44
C SER A 24 20.94 -17.12 -0.88
N GLY A 25 20.77 -16.19 -1.83
CA GLY A 25 20.20 -16.49 -3.13
C GLY A 25 20.97 -17.56 -3.92
N ILE A 26 22.31 -17.54 -3.88
CA ILE A 26 23.14 -18.57 -4.53
C ILE A 26 22.94 -19.92 -3.86
N VAL A 27 22.93 -19.97 -2.53
CA VAL A 27 22.72 -21.22 -1.78
C VAL A 27 21.32 -21.77 -2.02
N ASP A 28 20.30 -20.90 -2.03
CA ASP A 28 18.91 -21.30 -2.28
C ASP A 28 18.72 -21.85 -3.70
N ALA A 29 19.34 -21.22 -4.70
CA ALA A 29 19.37 -21.75 -6.07
C ALA A 29 20.06 -23.11 -6.13
N ALA A 30 21.24 -23.23 -5.51
CA ALA A 30 22.00 -24.50 -5.50
C ALA A 30 21.23 -25.63 -4.81
N LEU A 31 20.57 -25.34 -3.68
CA LEU A 31 19.71 -26.30 -2.98
C LEU A 31 18.48 -26.67 -3.81
N GLY A 32 17.85 -25.71 -4.51
CA GLY A 32 16.73 -25.96 -5.42
C GLY A 32 17.13 -26.91 -6.55
N PHE A 33 18.25 -26.66 -7.24
CA PHE A 33 18.77 -27.56 -8.28
C PHE A 33 19.15 -28.92 -7.74
N LEU A 34 19.79 -29.00 -6.57
CA LEU A 34 20.13 -30.27 -5.91
C LEU A 34 18.87 -31.09 -5.63
N LYS A 35 17.84 -30.49 -5.03
CA LYS A 35 16.57 -31.14 -4.67
C LYS A 35 15.87 -31.70 -5.92
N VAL A 36 15.66 -30.84 -6.93
CA VAL A 36 14.99 -31.29 -8.17
C VAL A 36 15.80 -32.33 -8.90
N GLY A 37 17.10 -32.11 -9.08
CA GLY A 37 17.99 -33.07 -9.77
C GLY A 37 18.03 -34.43 -9.07
N VAL A 38 18.31 -34.44 -7.76
CA VAL A 38 18.34 -35.70 -6.99
C VAL A 38 16.94 -36.32 -6.90
N GLY A 39 15.88 -35.48 -6.76
CA GLY A 39 14.50 -35.95 -6.73
C GLY A 39 14.11 -36.75 -7.99
N ILE A 40 14.49 -36.25 -9.16
CA ILE A 40 14.26 -36.92 -10.44
C ILE A 40 15.05 -38.26 -10.49
N PHE A 41 16.34 -38.25 -10.16
CA PHE A 41 17.20 -39.47 -10.19
C PHE A 41 16.80 -40.50 -9.13
N ALA A 42 16.35 -40.04 -7.96
CA ALA A 42 15.95 -40.89 -6.85
C ALA A 42 14.45 -41.25 -6.85
N ASN A 43 13.70 -40.84 -7.85
CA ASN A 43 12.23 -41.00 -7.93
C ASN A 43 11.48 -40.51 -6.68
N SER A 44 11.89 -39.36 -6.14
CA SER A 44 11.26 -38.74 -4.98
C SER A 44 10.43 -37.52 -5.36
N HIS A 45 9.10 -37.67 -5.36
CA HIS A 45 8.15 -36.57 -5.68
C HIS A 45 8.10 -35.51 -4.56
N ALA A 46 8.26 -35.93 -3.31
CA ALA A 46 8.34 -35.03 -2.18
C ALA A 46 9.59 -34.12 -2.28
N LEU A 47 10.74 -34.67 -2.69
CA LEU A 47 11.95 -33.87 -2.86
C LEU A 47 11.86 -32.93 -4.08
N ILE A 48 11.22 -33.38 -5.19
CA ILE A 48 10.92 -32.50 -6.34
C ILE A 48 10.01 -31.34 -5.90
N ALA A 49 8.95 -31.62 -5.18
CA ALA A 49 8.03 -30.58 -4.66
C ALA A 49 8.77 -29.56 -3.77
N ASP A 50 9.64 -30.03 -2.87
CA ASP A 50 10.45 -29.15 -2.01
C ASP A 50 11.50 -28.36 -2.83
N GLY A 51 12.02 -28.89 -3.91
CA GLY A 51 12.87 -28.18 -4.86
C GLY A 51 12.10 -27.08 -5.61
N ILE A 52 10.87 -27.36 -6.05
CA ILE A 52 9.98 -26.38 -6.67
C ILE A 52 9.62 -25.27 -5.67
N HIS A 53 9.39 -25.60 -4.40
CA HIS A 53 9.19 -24.62 -3.34
C HIS A 53 10.40 -23.68 -3.23
N SER A 54 11.63 -24.20 -3.19
CA SER A 54 12.86 -23.39 -3.16
C SER A 54 13.03 -22.50 -4.41
N PHE A 55 12.60 -22.97 -5.59
CA PHE A 55 12.58 -22.14 -6.79
C PHE A 55 11.46 -21.08 -6.75
N SER A 56 10.35 -21.35 -6.08
CA SER A 56 9.28 -20.36 -5.89
C SER A 56 9.76 -19.17 -5.07
N ASP A 57 10.54 -19.43 -4.02
CA ASP A 57 11.13 -18.38 -3.19
C ASP A 57 12.12 -17.54 -4.01
N LEU A 58 13.02 -18.22 -4.75
CA LEU A 58 13.97 -17.54 -5.64
C LEU A 58 13.26 -16.73 -6.75
N ALA A 59 12.18 -17.27 -7.34
CA ALA A 59 11.39 -16.56 -8.35
C ALA A 59 10.74 -15.31 -7.75
N THR A 60 10.24 -15.39 -6.51
CA THR A 60 9.69 -14.23 -5.79
C THR A 60 10.76 -13.16 -5.58
N ASP A 61 11.96 -13.54 -5.13
CA ASP A 61 13.07 -12.61 -4.90
C ASP A 61 13.51 -11.91 -6.21
N ILE A 62 13.63 -12.68 -7.31
CA ILE A 62 13.98 -12.13 -8.63
C ILE A 62 12.88 -11.18 -9.11
N MET A 63 11.62 -11.55 -8.95
CA MET A 63 10.49 -10.69 -9.33
C MET A 63 10.49 -9.40 -8.56
N VAL A 64 10.62 -9.45 -7.23
CA VAL A 64 10.74 -8.25 -6.40
C VAL A 64 11.87 -7.38 -6.92
N TRP A 65 13.05 -7.94 -7.19
CA TRP A 65 14.20 -7.18 -7.70
C TRP A 65 13.93 -6.53 -9.08
N VAL A 66 13.34 -7.27 -10.01
CA VAL A 66 13.04 -6.79 -11.37
C VAL A 66 11.97 -5.69 -11.31
N PHE A 67 10.87 -5.96 -10.61
CA PHE A 67 9.73 -5.06 -10.58
C PHE A 67 9.96 -3.83 -9.69
N THR A 68 10.76 -3.94 -8.63
CA THR A 68 11.20 -2.74 -7.90
C THR A 68 11.99 -1.79 -8.80
N LYS A 69 12.78 -2.32 -9.76
CA LYS A 69 13.43 -1.46 -10.75
C LYS A 69 12.45 -0.82 -11.73
N ILE A 70 11.45 -1.56 -12.19
CA ILE A 70 10.42 -1.05 -13.10
C ILE A 70 9.53 -0.05 -12.35
N GLY A 71 9.08 -0.41 -11.15
CA GLY A 71 8.24 0.42 -10.30
C GLY A 71 8.91 1.73 -9.84
N ALA A 72 10.26 1.74 -9.76
CA ALA A 72 11.03 2.94 -9.46
C ALA A 72 11.19 3.88 -10.68
N THR A 73 10.64 3.53 -11.85
CA THR A 73 10.59 4.44 -13.00
C THR A 73 9.61 5.56 -12.69
N GLU A 74 10.07 6.80 -12.87
CA GLU A 74 9.25 8.00 -12.66
C GLU A 74 8.00 7.99 -13.55
N ALA A 75 7.03 8.83 -13.19
CA ALA A 75 5.83 9.05 -13.98
C ALA A 75 6.22 9.59 -15.38
N ASP A 76 5.53 9.11 -16.41
CA ASP A 76 5.66 9.52 -17.80
C ASP A 76 4.30 9.92 -18.40
N GLU A 77 4.26 10.26 -19.69
CA GLU A 77 3.02 10.69 -20.36
C GLU A 77 1.96 9.58 -20.38
N ASP A 78 2.36 8.30 -20.48
CA ASP A 78 1.45 7.15 -20.54
C ASP A 78 1.05 6.67 -19.12
N HIS A 79 1.90 6.91 -18.12
CA HIS A 79 1.72 6.49 -16.74
C HIS A 79 1.90 7.66 -15.75
N PRO A 80 0.93 8.59 -15.66
CA PRO A 80 1.04 9.80 -14.82
C PRO A 80 1.22 9.53 -13.32
N TYR A 81 0.81 8.37 -12.83
CA TYR A 81 1.01 7.92 -11.44
C TYR A 81 2.28 7.07 -11.24
N GLY A 82 3.10 6.91 -12.30
CA GLY A 82 4.28 6.05 -12.27
C GLY A 82 3.98 4.58 -12.54
N HIS A 83 5.00 3.73 -12.36
CA HIS A 83 4.98 2.33 -12.80
C HIS A 83 4.84 1.32 -11.65
N ALA A 84 4.57 1.75 -10.42
CA ALA A 84 4.56 0.86 -9.25
C ALA A 84 3.54 -0.29 -9.36
N LYS A 85 2.38 -0.07 -10.00
CA LYS A 85 1.36 -1.14 -10.21
C LYS A 85 1.85 -2.29 -11.10
N PHE A 86 2.92 -2.13 -11.89
CA PHE A 86 3.53 -3.26 -12.61
C PHE A 86 4.12 -4.30 -11.67
N GLU A 87 4.69 -3.87 -10.52
CA GLU A 87 5.16 -4.78 -9.49
C GLU A 87 4.00 -5.63 -8.94
N THR A 88 2.89 -5.00 -8.62
CA THR A 88 1.69 -5.66 -8.11
C THR A 88 1.11 -6.66 -9.12
N PHE A 89 1.02 -6.25 -10.40
CA PHE A 89 0.55 -7.13 -11.47
C PHE A 89 1.48 -8.34 -11.67
N GLY A 90 2.80 -8.12 -11.67
CA GLY A 90 3.77 -9.21 -11.78
C GLY A 90 3.66 -10.21 -10.62
N THR A 91 3.51 -9.70 -9.39
CA THR A 91 3.31 -10.51 -8.19
C THR A 91 2.00 -11.32 -8.26
N PHE A 92 0.93 -10.74 -8.82
CA PHE A 92 -0.31 -11.46 -9.09
C PHE A 92 -0.10 -12.64 -10.04
N VAL A 93 0.58 -12.41 -11.18
CA VAL A 93 0.87 -13.46 -12.17
C VAL A 93 1.70 -14.58 -11.56
N LEU A 94 2.73 -14.24 -10.77
CA LEU A 94 3.53 -15.24 -10.05
C LEU A 94 2.65 -16.05 -9.09
N GLY A 95 1.79 -15.39 -8.30
CA GLY A 95 0.90 -16.08 -7.37
C GLY A 95 -0.01 -17.10 -8.08
N ILE A 96 -0.58 -16.74 -9.23
CA ILE A 96 -1.39 -17.66 -10.04
C ILE A 96 -0.54 -18.85 -10.57
N LEU A 97 0.68 -18.59 -11.05
CA LEU A 97 1.58 -19.66 -11.51
C LEU A 97 1.89 -20.65 -10.38
N LEU A 98 2.15 -20.16 -9.16
CA LEU A 98 2.39 -21.01 -8.00
C LEU A 98 1.17 -21.87 -7.65
N ILE A 99 -0.04 -21.32 -7.72
CA ILE A 99 -1.28 -22.07 -7.51
C ILE A 99 -1.43 -23.18 -8.56
N LEU A 100 -1.17 -22.90 -9.84
CA LEU A 100 -1.27 -23.88 -10.91
C LEU A 100 -0.24 -25.01 -10.77
N VAL A 101 1.00 -24.66 -10.43
CA VAL A 101 2.07 -25.65 -10.17
C VAL A 101 1.70 -26.53 -8.97
N SER A 102 1.25 -25.93 -7.87
CA SER A 102 0.86 -26.68 -6.68
C SER A 102 -0.35 -27.59 -6.93
N ALA A 103 -1.34 -27.14 -7.72
CA ALA A 103 -2.46 -27.98 -8.13
C ALA A 103 -2.00 -29.21 -8.94
N GLY A 104 -1.04 -29.03 -9.85
CA GLY A 104 -0.43 -30.12 -10.59
C GLY A 104 0.29 -31.14 -9.68
N LEU A 105 1.06 -30.64 -8.69
CA LEU A 105 1.75 -31.49 -7.72
C LEU A 105 0.78 -32.25 -6.80
N ILE A 106 -0.30 -31.61 -6.35
CA ILE A 106 -1.36 -32.26 -5.56
C ILE A 106 -2.05 -33.34 -6.38
N PHE A 107 -2.38 -33.03 -7.63
CA PHE A 107 -3.03 -33.98 -8.51
C PHE A 107 -2.16 -35.22 -8.78
N ASP A 108 -0.87 -35.02 -9.12
CA ASP A 108 0.09 -36.14 -9.30
C ASP A 108 0.22 -36.98 -8.02
N SER A 109 0.40 -36.33 -6.87
CA SER A 109 0.52 -37.02 -5.58
C SER A 109 -0.75 -37.80 -5.21
N MET A 110 -1.94 -37.24 -5.51
CA MET A 110 -3.21 -37.91 -5.27
C MET A 110 -3.39 -39.16 -6.17
N GLN A 111 -3.07 -39.05 -7.46
CA GLN A 111 -3.13 -40.23 -8.37
C GLN A 111 -2.24 -41.37 -7.87
N ARG A 112 -1.02 -41.04 -7.43
CA ARG A 112 -0.07 -42.03 -6.88
C ARG A 112 -0.54 -42.64 -5.56
N LEU A 113 -1.23 -41.87 -4.75
CA LEU A 113 -1.81 -42.34 -3.49
C LEU A 113 -2.95 -43.33 -3.73
N LEU A 114 -3.72 -43.14 -4.82
CA LEU A 114 -4.84 -44.02 -5.20
C LEU A 114 -4.33 -45.30 -5.88
N ASP A 115 -3.20 -45.26 -6.60
CA ASP A 115 -2.57 -46.42 -7.24
C ASP A 115 -1.13 -46.59 -6.77
N VAL A 116 -0.97 -47.14 -5.58
CA VAL A 116 0.32 -47.36 -4.93
C VAL A 116 1.15 -48.43 -5.65
N SER A 117 0.52 -49.25 -6.55
CA SER A 117 1.17 -50.35 -7.22
C SER A 117 2.26 -49.91 -8.25
N GLU A 118 2.12 -48.69 -8.78
CA GLU A 118 3.06 -48.10 -9.74
C GLU A 118 4.14 -47.23 -9.08
N VAL A 119 4.09 -47.05 -7.76
CA VAL A 119 4.99 -46.14 -7.02
C VAL A 119 6.32 -46.83 -6.75
N SER A 120 7.40 -46.28 -7.30
CA SER A 120 8.76 -46.74 -7.00
C SER A 120 9.19 -46.22 -5.62
N ILE A 121 9.92 -47.06 -4.87
CA ILE A 121 10.53 -46.66 -3.60
C ILE A 121 11.61 -45.63 -3.90
N PRO A 122 11.59 -44.44 -3.24
CA PRO A 122 12.64 -43.45 -3.41
C PRO A 122 14.01 -44.03 -3.06
N ALA A 123 15.02 -43.68 -3.88
CA ALA A 123 16.37 -44.09 -3.58
C ALA A 123 16.98 -43.28 -2.43
N TRP A 124 17.89 -43.91 -1.66
CA TRP A 124 18.54 -43.29 -0.49
C TRP A 124 19.23 -41.92 -0.75
N PRO A 125 19.71 -41.54 -1.98
CA PRO A 125 20.26 -40.20 -2.23
C PRO A 125 19.27 -39.09 -1.95
N ALA A 126 17.94 -39.35 -2.02
CA ALA A 126 16.93 -38.36 -1.66
C ALA A 126 17.00 -37.95 -0.18
N LEU A 127 17.29 -38.88 0.73
CA LEU A 127 17.51 -38.58 2.16
C LEU A 127 18.73 -37.69 2.37
N ILE A 128 19.80 -37.94 1.67
CA ILE A 128 21.02 -37.13 1.76
C ILE A 128 20.76 -35.71 1.25
N ALA A 129 20.08 -35.57 0.11
CA ALA A 129 19.74 -34.25 -0.43
C ALA A 129 18.82 -33.46 0.54
N ALA A 130 17.85 -34.11 1.15
CA ALA A 130 16.99 -33.49 2.18
C ALA A 130 17.81 -33.05 3.41
N LEU A 131 18.72 -33.89 3.91
CA LEU A 131 19.62 -33.55 5.02
C LEU A 131 20.56 -32.39 4.69
N ILE A 132 21.14 -32.34 3.50
CA ILE A 132 21.98 -31.23 3.02
C ILE A 132 21.15 -29.95 2.96
N SER A 133 19.89 -30.03 2.49
CA SER A 133 18.99 -28.90 2.44
C SER A 133 18.68 -28.34 3.83
N ILE A 134 18.34 -29.21 4.78
CA ILE A 134 18.07 -28.81 6.18
C ILE A 134 19.32 -28.15 6.78
N ALA A 135 20.49 -28.77 6.62
CA ALA A 135 21.73 -28.22 7.13
C ALA A 135 22.10 -26.87 6.49
N GLY A 136 21.89 -26.71 5.18
CA GLY A 136 22.12 -25.47 4.45
C GLY A 136 21.17 -24.33 4.91
N LYS A 137 19.88 -24.63 5.04
CA LYS A 137 18.89 -23.64 5.52
C LYS A 137 19.09 -23.25 6.98
N GLU A 138 19.44 -24.20 7.85
CA GLU A 138 19.76 -23.90 9.24
C GLU A 138 21.06 -23.07 9.37
N TRP A 139 22.06 -23.37 8.52
CA TRP A 139 23.28 -22.55 8.44
C TRP A 139 22.98 -21.12 7.98
N LEU A 140 22.15 -20.94 6.92
CA LEU A 140 21.70 -19.62 6.48
C LEU A 140 20.93 -18.88 7.59
N TYR A 141 20.05 -19.59 8.31
CA TYR A 141 19.36 -19.01 9.47
C TYR A 141 20.36 -18.45 10.48
N GLN A 142 21.36 -19.23 10.89
CA GLN A 142 22.30 -18.82 11.94
C GLN A 142 23.12 -17.60 11.54
N ILE A 143 23.66 -17.56 10.31
CA ILE A 143 24.48 -16.41 9.85
C ILE A 143 23.64 -15.16 9.64
N THR A 144 22.43 -15.31 9.09
CA THR A 144 21.52 -14.19 8.84
C THR A 144 21.00 -13.62 10.16
N HIS A 145 20.62 -14.48 11.11
CA HIS A 145 20.17 -14.08 12.44
C HIS A 145 21.28 -13.36 13.23
N ALA A 146 22.51 -13.89 13.19
CA ALA A 146 23.66 -13.27 13.86
C ALA A 146 23.95 -11.87 13.29
N LEU A 147 23.93 -11.71 11.94
CA LEU A 147 24.12 -10.40 11.32
C LEU A 147 22.95 -9.45 11.63
N GLY A 148 21.71 -9.96 11.58
CA GLY A 148 20.51 -9.18 11.91
C GLY A 148 20.54 -8.59 13.31
N ASN A 149 20.95 -9.39 14.28
CA ASN A 149 21.13 -8.90 15.68
C ASN A 149 22.30 -7.91 15.80
N LYS A 150 23.42 -8.15 15.10
CA LYS A 150 24.57 -7.23 15.12
C LYS A 150 24.25 -5.87 14.51
N THR A 151 23.41 -5.85 13.49
CA THR A 151 23.03 -4.62 12.76
C THR A 151 21.74 -3.99 13.27
N ASN A 152 21.07 -4.59 14.27
CA ASN A 152 19.72 -4.25 14.72
C ASN A 152 18.69 -4.20 13.57
N SER A 153 18.87 -5.02 12.53
CA SER A 153 17.99 -5.08 11.37
C SER A 153 16.87 -6.09 11.59
N ARG A 154 15.66 -5.59 11.83
CA ARG A 154 14.46 -6.43 11.93
C ARG A 154 14.19 -7.22 10.65
N LEU A 155 14.50 -6.64 9.50
CA LEU A 155 14.36 -7.29 8.19
C LEU A 155 15.26 -8.53 8.08
N LEU A 156 16.54 -8.44 8.45
CA LEU A 156 17.44 -9.59 8.44
C LEU A 156 17.01 -10.67 9.44
N VAL A 157 16.52 -10.28 10.62
CA VAL A 157 15.98 -11.24 11.58
C VAL A 157 14.76 -11.96 11.01
N ALA A 158 13.84 -11.23 10.36
CA ALA A 158 12.68 -11.83 9.70
C ALA A 158 13.09 -12.80 8.57
N ASN A 159 14.05 -12.41 7.72
CA ASN A 159 14.60 -13.27 6.66
C ASN A 159 15.28 -14.52 7.22
N ALA A 160 15.97 -14.41 8.37
CA ALA A 160 16.53 -15.59 9.03
C ALA A 160 15.42 -16.57 9.41
N TRP A 161 14.34 -16.11 10.04
CA TRP A 161 13.21 -16.97 10.38
C TRP A 161 12.54 -17.60 9.15
N HIS A 162 12.55 -16.91 8.00
CA HIS A 162 12.10 -17.49 6.72
C HIS A 162 12.95 -18.72 6.35
N HIS A 163 14.29 -18.61 6.32
CA HIS A 163 15.16 -19.76 6.07
C HIS A 163 14.92 -20.94 7.03
N ARG A 164 14.61 -20.66 8.29
CA ARG A 164 14.27 -21.71 9.25
C ARG A 164 12.92 -22.35 8.98
N SER A 165 11.96 -21.58 8.49
CA SER A 165 10.66 -22.12 8.04
C SER A 165 10.84 -23.05 6.84
N ASP A 166 11.73 -22.71 5.91
CA ASP A 166 12.05 -23.57 4.73
C ASP A 166 12.75 -24.87 5.16
N ALA A 167 13.57 -24.83 6.22
CA ALA A 167 14.13 -26.05 6.79
C ALA A 167 13.03 -27.00 7.29
N LEU A 168 11.90 -26.48 7.81
CA LEU A 168 10.76 -27.30 8.25
C LEU A 168 10.08 -28.02 7.07
N SER A 169 9.97 -27.39 5.89
CA SER A 169 9.46 -28.07 4.68
C SER A 169 10.33 -29.26 4.29
N SER A 170 11.65 -29.06 4.31
CA SER A 170 12.61 -30.15 4.02
C SER A 170 12.61 -31.26 5.08
N ILE A 171 12.24 -30.96 6.35
CA ILE A 171 12.03 -31.99 7.39
C ILE A 171 10.80 -32.86 7.06
N ILE A 172 9.71 -32.25 6.57
CA ILE A 172 8.52 -33.00 6.12
C ILE A 172 8.90 -33.97 5.02
N VAL A 173 9.71 -33.51 4.04
CA VAL A 173 10.23 -34.35 2.96
C VAL A 173 11.12 -35.46 3.49
N LEU A 174 12.02 -35.18 4.42
CA LEU A 174 12.89 -36.18 5.03
C LEU A 174 12.08 -37.30 5.71
N ILE A 175 11.04 -36.94 6.44
CA ILE A 175 10.14 -37.92 7.09
C ILE A 175 9.37 -38.71 6.03
N GLY A 176 8.86 -38.06 4.96
CA GLY A 176 8.11 -38.70 3.89
C GLY A 176 8.97 -39.73 3.14
N VAL A 177 10.15 -39.31 2.68
CA VAL A 177 11.10 -40.17 1.97
C VAL A 177 11.63 -41.31 2.86
N GLY A 178 11.99 -40.98 4.12
CA GLY A 178 12.46 -41.99 5.08
C GLY A 178 11.39 -43.05 5.40
N GLY A 179 10.14 -42.60 5.54
CA GLY A 179 8.99 -43.50 5.71
C GLY A 179 8.73 -44.38 4.51
N ALA A 180 8.85 -43.83 3.30
CA ALA A 180 8.71 -44.62 2.07
C ALA A 180 9.79 -45.71 1.92
N ILE A 181 11.04 -45.39 2.24
CA ILE A 181 12.13 -46.34 2.28
C ILE A 181 11.91 -47.41 3.35
N ALA A 182 11.29 -47.07 4.48
CA ALA A 182 10.90 -48.00 5.55
C ALA A 182 9.68 -48.90 5.19
N GLY A 183 9.08 -48.71 4.00
CA GLY A 183 7.95 -49.51 3.50
C GLY A 183 6.59 -48.79 3.56
N PHE A 184 6.53 -47.58 4.08
CA PHE A 184 5.30 -46.77 4.16
C PHE A 184 5.22 -45.76 2.99
N LEU A 185 5.06 -46.25 1.75
CA LEU A 185 5.09 -45.45 0.51
C LEU A 185 4.14 -44.23 0.55
N TRP A 186 2.99 -44.37 1.17
CA TRP A 186 1.99 -43.28 1.28
C TRP A 186 2.52 -42.02 2.00
N LEU A 187 3.57 -42.17 2.84
CA LEU A 187 4.16 -41.03 3.56
C LEU A 187 4.86 -40.05 2.61
N GLU A 188 5.43 -40.53 1.52
CA GLU A 188 6.06 -39.67 0.52
C GLU A 188 5.03 -38.83 -0.24
N MET A 189 3.90 -39.44 -0.62
CA MET A 189 2.81 -38.70 -1.30
C MET A 189 2.20 -37.65 -0.40
N LEU A 190 1.99 -37.98 0.89
CA LEU A 190 1.52 -37.02 1.87
C LEU A 190 2.52 -35.88 2.10
N ALA A 191 3.82 -36.15 2.12
CA ALA A 191 4.86 -35.15 2.21
C ALA A 191 4.85 -34.23 0.98
N ALA A 192 4.76 -34.79 -0.23
CA ALA A 192 4.66 -34.03 -1.47
C ALA A 192 3.41 -33.15 -1.50
N MET A 193 2.25 -33.67 -1.09
CA MET A 193 1.02 -32.90 -0.96
C MET A 193 1.15 -31.79 0.10
N GLY A 194 1.80 -32.07 1.24
CA GLY A 194 2.04 -31.06 2.27
C GLY A 194 2.86 -29.89 1.77
N VAL A 195 3.95 -30.16 1.05
CA VAL A 195 4.78 -29.11 0.43
C VAL A 195 4.00 -28.39 -0.67
N ALA A 196 3.25 -29.10 -1.51
CA ALA A 196 2.43 -28.46 -2.54
C ALA A 196 1.36 -27.54 -1.94
N LEU A 197 0.74 -27.92 -0.82
CA LEU A 197 -0.20 -27.02 -0.09
C LEU A 197 0.50 -25.76 0.45
N MET A 198 1.75 -25.86 0.91
CA MET A 198 2.53 -24.69 1.32
C MET A 198 2.76 -23.74 0.13
N ILE A 199 3.11 -24.28 -1.06
CA ILE A 199 3.25 -23.48 -2.29
C ILE A 199 1.91 -22.81 -2.66
N ALA A 200 0.82 -23.57 -2.61
CA ALA A 200 -0.54 -23.04 -2.86
C ALA A 200 -0.89 -21.88 -1.93
N GLN A 201 -0.55 -22.01 -0.65
CA GLN A 201 -0.81 -20.96 0.36
C GLN A 201 -0.02 -19.70 0.06
N ILE A 202 1.24 -19.81 -0.35
CA ILE A 202 2.07 -18.67 -0.78
C ILE A 202 1.46 -18.02 -2.01
N GLY A 203 1.15 -18.80 -3.05
CA GLY A 203 0.51 -18.30 -4.28
C GLY A 203 -0.81 -17.60 -4.01
N TRP A 204 -1.65 -18.16 -3.13
CA TRP A 204 -2.92 -17.55 -2.72
C TRP A 204 -2.71 -16.21 -2.00
N LYS A 205 -1.76 -16.15 -1.05
CA LYS A 205 -1.45 -14.93 -0.31
C LYS A 205 -0.97 -13.81 -1.25
N LEU A 206 -0.03 -14.13 -2.16
CA LEU A 206 0.48 -13.18 -3.14
C LEU A 206 -0.63 -12.68 -4.07
N SER A 207 -1.43 -13.59 -4.63
CA SER A 207 -2.53 -13.23 -5.52
C SER A 207 -3.58 -12.38 -4.82
N LYS A 208 -3.96 -12.74 -3.58
CA LYS A 208 -4.95 -12.00 -2.80
C LYS A 208 -4.47 -10.59 -2.51
N GLN A 209 -3.25 -10.43 -2.00
CA GLN A 209 -2.67 -9.12 -1.68
C GLN A 209 -2.56 -8.23 -2.94
N SER A 210 -2.14 -8.83 -4.06
CA SER A 210 -2.04 -8.10 -5.32
C SER A 210 -3.41 -7.65 -5.85
N VAL A 211 -4.44 -8.49 -5.73
CA VAL A 211 -5.81 -8.10 -6.12
C VAL A 211 -6.32 -6.98 -5.23
N GLU A 212 -6.15 -7.07 -3.90
CA GLU A 212 -6.55 -6.02 -2.96
C GLU A 212 -5.92 -4.67 -3.31
N GLU A 213 -4.63 -4.67 -3.69
CA GLU A 213 -3.94 -3.45 -4.13
C GLU A 213 -4.41 -2.95 -5.50
N LEU A 214 -4.63 -3.85 -6.48
CA LEU A 214 -5.08 -3.47 -7.82
C LEU A 214 -6.49 -2.88 -7.84
N VAL A 215 -7.36 -3.30 -6.91
CA VAL A 215 -8.73 -2.79 -6.75
C VAL A 215 -8.82 -1.63 -5.75
N ASP A 216 -7.68 -1.03 -5.41
CA ASP A 216 -7.59 0.14 -4.53
C ASP A 216 -8.25 -0.09 -3.14
N THR A 217 -8.05 -1.27 -2.55
CA THR A 217 -8.53 -1.57 -1.19
C THR A 217 -7.90 -0.59 -0.20
N SER A 218 -8.74 0.00 0.65
CA SER A 218 -8.29 0.94 1.70
C SER A 218 -7.31 0.26 2.66
N LEU A 219 -6.42 1.06 3.25
CA LEU A 219 -5.53 0.62 4.31
C LEU A 219 -6.33 0.24 5.57
N ALA A 220 -5.65 -0.41 6.52
CA ALA A 220 -6.27 -0.81 7.79
C ALA A 220 -6.88 0.41 8.51
N GLU A 221 -8.07 0.24 9.09
CA GLU A 221 -8.81 1.29 9.78
C GLU A 221 -7.97 2.00 10.87
N SER A 222 -7.11 1.25 11.57
CA SER A 222 -6.19 1.81 12.56
C SER A 222 -5.16 2.77 11.96
N TYR A 223 -4.72 2.54 10.71
CA TYR A 223 -3.79 3.42 10.01
C TYR A 223 -4.51 4.67 9.50
N VAL A 224 -5.70 4.50 8.92
CA VAL A 224 -6.56 5.63 8.49
C VAL A 224 -6.94 6.51 9.68
N GLY A 225 -7.23 5.92 10.85
CA GLY A 225 -7.46 6.64 12.10
C GLY A 225 -6.27 7.50 12.52
N GLN A 226 -5.03 6.97 12.45
CA GLN A 226 -3.83 7.75 12.75
C GLN A 226 -3.62 8.93 11.80
N ILE A 227 -3.92 8.76 10.50
CA ILE A 227 -3.91 9.84 9.51
C ILE A 227 -4.91 10.92 9.92
N LYS A 228 -6.15 10.52 10.26
CA LYS A 228 -7.21 11.42 10.69
C LYS A 228 -6.82 12.23 11.92
N ASP A 229 -6.37 11.54 12.99
CA ASP A 229 -5.95 12.19 14.24
C ASP A 229 -4.83 13.22 14.00
N LYS A 230 -3.90 12.90 13.09
CA LYS A 230 -2.78 13.78 12.76
C LYS A 230 -3.25 15.04 12.04
N ILE A 231 -4.21 14.92 11.12
CA ILE A 231 -4.77 16.04 10.36
C ILE A 231 -5.62 16.94 11.25
N GLU A 232 -6.49 16.36 12.08
CA GLU A 232 -7.35 17.11 13.00
C GLU A 232 -6.54 17.94 14.04
N GLY A 233 -5.26 17.59 14.23
CA GLY A 233 -4.32 18.38 15.04
C GLY A 233 -3.71 19.59 14.33
N VAL A 234 -3.99 19.81 13.03
CA VAL A 234 -3.46 20.94 12.27
C VAL A 234 -4.32 22.19 12.53
N GLU A 235 -3.67 23.31 12.82
CA GLU A 235 -4.35 24.59 13.04
C GLU A 235 -5.13 25.03 11.80
N GLY A 236 -6.40 25.41 11.98
CA GLY A 236 -7.30 25.81 10.91
C GLY A 236 -8.13 24.66 10.31
N VAL A 237 -7.88 23.41 10.70
CA VAL A 237 -8.72 22.26 10.34
C VAL A 237 -9.84 22.14 11.38
N ASN A 238 -11.10 22.25 10.93
CA ASN A 238 -12.29 22.08 11.77
C ASN A 238 -12.75 20.63 11.85
N GLY A 239 -12.42 19.81 10.84
CA GLY A 239 -12.76 18.40 10.79
C GLY A 239 -12.24 17.72 9.53
N VAL A 240 -12.35 16.39 9.54
CA VAL A 240 -12.05 15.52 8.40
C VAL A 240 -13.22 14.57 8.23
N HIS A 241 -13.97 14.70 7.14
CA HIS A 241 -15.17 13.88 6.90
C HIS A 241 -14.93 12.74 5.92
N SER A 242 -13.95 12.83 5.02
CA SER A 242 -13.62 11.75 4.10
C SER A 242 -12.12 11.53 3.98
N ILE A 243 -11.69 10.27 4.12
CA ILE A 243 -10.32 9.85 3.85
C ILE A 243 -10.38 8.58 3.02
N ARG A 244 -9.81 8.64 1.83
CA ARG A 244 -9.61 7.48 0.97
C ARG A 244 -8.13 7.18 0.87
N THR A 245 -7.75 5.95 1.10
CA THR A 245 -6.35 5.52 1.03
C THR A 245 -6.23 4.34 0.11
N ARG A 246 -5.11 4.27 -0.61
CA ARG A 246 -4.76 3.11 -1.42
C ARG A 246 -3.26 2.89 -1.41
N ARG A 247 -2.86 1.65 -1.64
CA ARG A 247 -1.45 1.29 -1.79
C ARG A 247 -1.07 1.27 -3.28
N MET A 248 0.13 1.70 -3.58
CA MET A 248 0.71 1.64 -4.91
C MET A 248 2.19 1.21 -4.78
N GLY A 249 2.43 -0.11 -4.79
CA GLY A 249 3.74 -0.68 -4.47
C GLY A 249 4.14 -0.38 -3.02
N ASN A 250 5.26 0.31 -2.85
CA ASN A 250 5.76 0.70 -1.53
C ASN A 250 5.15 1.99 -0.99
N ASP A 251 4.45 2.74 -1.84
CA ASP A 251 3.87 4.03 -1.52
C ASP A 251 2.41 3.93 -1.12
N VAL A 252 1.97 4.87 -0.31
CA VAL A 252 0.57 5.07 0.06
C VAL A 252 0.11 6.40 -0.53
N LEU A 253 -1.05 6.39 -1.17
CA LEU A 253 -1.73 7.57 -1.64
C LEU A 253 -2.96 7.82 -0.77
N ALA A 254 -3.23 9.09 -0.46
CA ALA A 254 -4.40 9.48 0.29
C ALA A 254 -5.12 10.66 -0.35
N ASP A 255 -6.44 10.53 -0.50
CA ASP A 255 -7.34 11.63 -0.83
C ASP A 255 -8.08 12.01 0.46
N VAL A 256 -7.98 13.27 0.86
CA VAL A 256 -8.48 13.75 2.16
C VAL A 256 -9.36 14.96 1.95
N HIS A 257 -10.55 14.97 2.55
CA HIS A 257 -11.44 16.10 2.60
C HIS A 257 -11.32 16.81 3.96
N LEU A 258 -10.80 18.04 3.91
CA LEU A 258 -10.62 18.88 5.10
C LEU A 258 -11.73 19.92 5.17
N GLN A 259 -12.40 19.97 6.31
CA GLN A 259 -13.31 21.04 6.62
C GLN A 259 -12.54 22.19 7.27
N VAL A 260 -12.73 23.40 6.74
CA VAL A 260 -12.14 24.64 7.23
C VAL A 260 -13.25 25.68 7.54
N GLU A 261 -12.87 26.80 8.13
CA GLU A 261 -13.83 27.89 8.37
C GLU A 261 -14.39 28.43 7.05
N PRO A 262 -15.73 28.52 6.89
CA PRO A 262 -16.38 28.85 5.61
C PRO A 262 -16.05 30.23 5.03
N PHE A 263 -15.60 31.15 5.86
CA PHE A 263 -15.40 32.56 5.47
C PHE A 263 -13.91 32.92 5.26
N ILE A 264 -13.00 31.96 5.30
CA ILE A 264 -11.60 32.19 4.98
C ILE A 264 -11.39 32.37 3.47
N SER A 265 -10.23 32.89 3.10
CA SER A 265 -9.89 33.00 1.68
C SER A 265 -9.45 31.66 1.09
N VAL A 266 -9.60 31.49 -0.23
CA VAL A 266 -9.09 30.30 -0.94
C VAL A 266 -7.59 30.09 -0.70
N SER A 267 -6.81 31.19 -0.61
CA SER A 267 -5.36 31.10 -0.36
C SER A 267 -5.04 30.67 1.07
N GLU A 268 -5.86 30.98 2.03
CA GLU A 268 -5.73 30.53 3.42
C GLU A 268 -6.09 29.03 3.53
N GLY A 269 -7.22 28.62 2.94
CA GLY A 269 -7.58 27.20 2.86
C GLY A 269 -6.51 26.38 2.18
N HIS A 270 -5.97 26.85 1.04
CA HIS A 270 -4.85 26.19 0.35
C HIS A 270 -3.63 26.07 1.28
N HIS A 271 -3.27 27.11 2.02
CA HIS A 271 -2.15 27.07 2.94
C HIS A 271 -2.34 26.06 4.08
N ILE A 272 -3.56 25.94 4.62
CA ILE A 272 -3.93 24.91 5.60
C ILE A 272 -3.74 23.51 5.00
N GLY A 273 -4.18 23.28 3.75
CA GLY A 273 -4.02 22.01 3.04
C GLY A 273 -2.55 21.65 2.82
N GLU A 274 -1.71 22.61 2.41
CA GLU A 274 -0.26 22.42 2.26
C GLU A 274 0.40 22.03 3.59
N TRP A 275 -0.03 22.68 4.69
CA TRP A 275 0.48 22.37 6.01
C TRP A 275 0.06 20.96 6.46
N ALA A 276 -1.19 20.57 6.24
CA ALA A 276 -1.69 19.23 6.52
C ALA A 276 -0.91 18.16 5.72
N THR A 277 -0.69 18.39 4.43
CA THR A 277 0.12 17.51 3.56
C THR A 277 1.54 17.34 4.12
N ARG A 278 2.18 18.42 4.53
CA ARG A 278 3.54 18.40 5.09
C ARG A 278 3.60 17.64 6.41
N GLU A 279 2.63 17.82 7.30
CA GLU A 279 2.55 17.10 8.57
C GLU A 279 2.37 15.60 8.35
N LEU A 280 1.51 15.21 7.39
CA LEU A 280 1.29 13.82 7.04
C LEU A 280 2.53 13.16 6.45
N THR A 281 3.14 13.73 5.42
CA THR A 281 4.32 13.17 4.75
C THR A 281 5.54 13.12 5.67
N SER A 282 5.61 14.01 6.67
CA SER A 282 6.65 13.97 7.69
C SER A 282 6.43 12.90 8.76
N ALA A 283 5.17 12.59 9.09
CA ALA A 283 4.81 11.61 10.11
C ALA A 283 4.78 10.17 9.57
N PHE A 284 4.41 9.99 8.31
CA PHE A 284 4.22 8.68 7.67
C PHE A 284 5.14 8.56 6.45
N SER A 285 6.23 7.83 6.60
CA SER A 285 7.26 7.69 5.55
C SER A 285 6.79 6.94 4.29
N GLU A 286 5.69 6.19 4.38
CA GLU A 286 5.08 5.47 3.25
C GLU A 286 4.08 6.36 2.49
N LEU A 287 3.64 7.48 3.07
CA LEU A 287 2.63 8.38 2.52
C LEU A 287 3.31 9.44 1.64
N ASN A 288 3.42 9.17 0.35
CA ASN A 288 4.18 9.99 -0.59
C ASN A 288 3.32 10.93 -1.44
N ASP A 289 2.04 10.64 -1.60
CA ASP A 289 1.11 11.48 -2.35
C ASP A 289 -0.17 11.70 -1.55
N VAL A 290 -0.49 12.98 -1.29
CA VAL A 290 -1.68 13.38 -0.53
C VAL A 290 -2.39 14.47 -1.30
N VAL A 291 -3.59 14.15 -1.76
CA VAL A 291 -4.50 15.11 -2.38
C VAL A 291 -5.45 15.64 -1.31
N VAL A 292 -5.38 16.94 -1.06
CA VAL A 292 -6.25 17.59 -0.09
C VAL A 292 -7.33 18.36 -0.81
N HIS A 293 -8.59 17.99 -0.57
CA HIS A 293 -9.77 18.77 -0.92
C HIS A 293 -10.15 19.67 0.26
N ILE A 294 -10.38 20.94 0.00
CA ILE A 294 -10.75 21.92 1.03
C ILE A 294 -12.24 22.19 0.94
N ASP A 295 -12.96 21.88 2.02
CA ASP A 295 -14.41 22.04 2.10
C ASP A 295 -14.78 23.09 3.14
N ALA A 296 -15.71 23.97 2.77
CA ALA A 296 -16.27 24.96 3.69
C ALA A 296 -17.25 24.32 4.69
N GLU A 297 -17.86 23.19 4.31
CA GLU A 297 -18.86 22.45 5.10
C GLU A 297 -18.73 20.95 4.77
N ASP A 298 -19.30 20.09 5.61
CA ASP A 298 -19.39 18.65 5.34
C ASP A 298 -20.42 18.42 4.21
N ASP A 299 -19.94 18.08 3.03
CA ASP A 299 -20.76 17.86 1.83
C ASP A 299 -21.25 16.41 1.67
N GLU A 300 -20.77 15.46 2.48
CA GLU A 300 -21.30 14.09 2.52
C GLU A 300 -22.70 14.03 3.12
N LEU A 301 -23.03 14.97 3.99
CA LEU A 301 -24.36 15.08 4.60
C LEU A 301 -25.45 15.67 3.67
N ILE A 302 -25.03 16.16 2.49
CA ILE A 302 -25.98 16.74 1.53
C ILE A 302 -26.75 15.63 0.83
N GLU A 303 -28.07 15.56 1.05
CA GLU A 303 -28.94 14.62 0.32
C GLU A 303 -28.78 14.79 -1.19
N VAL A 304 -28.72 13.66 -1.93
CA VAL A 304 -28.53 13.62 -3.38
C VAL A 304 -29.56 14.50 -4.12
N ASN A 305 -30.75 14.71 -3.53
CA ASN A 305 -31.80 15.57 -4.08
C ASN A 305 -31.48 17.09 -3.99
N ALA A 306 -30.67 17.51 -3.02
CA ALA A 306 -30.24 18.89 -2.89
C ALA A 306 -29.17 19.28 -3.95
N ARG A 307 -28.45 18.28 -4.49
CA ARG A 307 -27.46 18.49 -5.57
C ARG A 307 -28.11 18.75 -6.95
N GLN A 308 -29.44 18.59 -7.10
CA GLN A 308 -30.12 18.81 -8.39
C GLN A 308 -30.30 20.28 -8.77
N SER A 309 -30.17 21.23 -7.83
CA SER A 309 -30.21 22.66 -8.11
C SER A 309 -28.97 23.34 -7.53
N LEU A 310 -27.90 23.37 -8.30
CA LEU A 310 -26.70 24.14 -7.92
C LEU A 310 -27.05 25.62 -7.83
N PRO A 311 -26.54 26.34 -6.81
CA PRO A 311 -26.67 27.80 -6.73
C PRO A 311 -26.11 28.47 -7.99
N PRO A 312 -26.61 29.62 -8.41
CA PRO A 312 -26.14 30.31 -9.59
C PRO A 312 -24.68 30.72 -9.44
N LEU A 313 -23.92 30.66 -10.55
CA LEU A 313 -22.54 31.11 -10.58
C LEU A 313 -22.45 32.63 -10.35
N ARG A 314 -21.24 33.10 -9.99
CA ARG A 314 -20.96 34.49 -9.59
C ARG A 314 -21.62 35.57 -10.45
N ARG A 315 -21.68 35.43 -11.78
CA ARG A 315 -22.28 36.44 -12.66
C ARG A 315 -23.78 36.55 -12.43
N GLU A 316 -24.48 35.45 -12.47
CA GLU A 316 -25.92 35.37 -12.26
C GLU A 316 -26.31 35.74 -10.82
N ALA A 317 -25.55 35.20 -9.83
CA ALA A 317 -25.74 35.58 -8.43
C ALA A 317 -25.59 37.10 -8.22
N ARG A 318 -24.60 37.73 -8.84
CA ARG A 318 -24.41 39.18 -8.80
C ARG A 318 -25.57 39.92 -9.42
N GLU A 319 -26.08 39.52 -10.57
CA GLU A 319 -27.24 40.13 -11.25
C GLU A 319 -28.47 40.03 -10.36
N LEU A 320 -28.76 38.89 -9.77
CA LEU A 320 -29.86 38.67 -8.83
C LEU A 320 -29.74 39.56 -7.58
N LEU A 321 -28.56 39.60 -6.96
CA LEU A 321 -28.29 40.42 -5.78
C LEU A 321 -28.42 41.92 -6.08
N MET A 322 -27.91 42.39 -7.22
CA MET A 322 -28.03 43.77 -7.62
C MET A 322 -29.49 44.16 -7.88
N ALA A 323 -30.30 43.27 -8.47
CA ALA A 323 -31.72 43.50 -8.67
C ALA A 323 -32.50 43.55 -7.34
N LEU A 324 -32.13 42.69 -6.36
CA LEU A 324 -32.75 42.69 -5.03
C LEU A 324 -32.48 43.97 -4.25
N TRP A 325 -31.32 44.62 -4.43
CA TRP A 325 -30.87 45.76 -3.66
C TRP A 325 -30.83 47.08 -4.47
N GLU A 326 -31.47 47.11 -5.65
CA GLU A 326 -31.52 48.29 -6.54
C GLU A 326 -32.10 49.54 -5.84
N SER A 327 -32.99 49.35 -4.85
CA SER A 327 -33.56 50.40 -4.02
C SER A 327 -32.64 50.93 -2.92
N GLU A 328 -31.61 50.18 -2.56
CA GLU A 328 -30.76 50.51 -1.40
C GLU A 328 -29.44 51.18 -1.83
N PHE A 329 -28.83 50.69 -2.95
CA PHE A 329 -27.61 51.27 -3.52
C PHE A 329 -27.50 50.99 -5.01
N THR A 330 -26.72 51.81 -5.71
CA THR A 330 -26.46 51.63 -7.14
C THR A 330 -25.28 50.69 -7.37
N PRO A 331 -25.30 49.84 -8.41
CA PRO A 331 -24.18 48.91 -8.72
C PRO A 331 -22.82 49.59 -8.86
N LYS A 332 -22.78 50.89 -9.17
CA LYS A 332 -21.54 51.69 -9.29
C LYS A 332 -20.81 51.86 -7.95
N HIS A 333 -21.52 51.76 -6.85
CA HIS A 333 -20.98 51.95 -5.49
C HIS A 333 -20.42 50.65 -4.91
N VAL A 334 -20.57 49.53 -5.58
CA VAL A 334 -20.02 48.23 -5.10
C VAL A 334 -18.56 48.13 -5.45
N TYR A 335 -17.70 48.33 -4.46
CA TYR A 335 -16.26 48.22 -4.60
C TYR A 335 -15.80 46.78 -4.67
N LYS A 336 -16.34 45.87 -3.81
CA LYS A 336 -16.01 44.44 -3.77
C LYS A 336 -17.25 43.64 -3.38
N LEU A 337 -17.43 42.49 -4.02
CA LEU A 337 -18.43 41.48 -3.68
C LEU A 337 -17.69 40.15 -3.42
N THR A 338 -17.85 39.57 -2.23
CA THR A 338 -17.42 38.23 -1.89
C THR A 338 -18.63 37.33 -1.75
N LEU A 339 -18.65 36.17 -2.36
CA LEU A 339 -19.74 35.19 -2.30
C LEU A 339 -19.22 33.92 -1.64
N HIS A 340 -19.91 33.45 -0.62
CA HIS A 340 -19.69 32.18 0.04
C HIS A 340 -20.90 31.31 -0.25
N TYR A 341 -20.63 30.15 -0.87
CA TYR A 341 -21.64 29.16 -1.27
C TYR A 341 -21.71 28.11 -0.17
N LEU A 342 -22.73 28.16 0.67
CA LEU A 342 -22.94 27.28 1.79
C LEU A 342 -24.27 26.52 1.64
N ASN A 343 -24.46 25.46 2.41
CA ASN A 343 -25.71 24.68 2.40
C ASN A 343 -26.91 25.50 2.78
N SER A 344 -26.72 26.52 3.63
CA SER A 344 -27.77 27.51 4.02
C SER A 344 -28.14 28.47 2.90
N GLY A 345 -27.36 28.59 1.83
CA GLY A 345 -27.54 29.50 0.72
C GLY A 345 -26.28 30.27 0.34
N ILE A 346 -26.46 31.32 -0.46
CA ILE A 346 -25.36 32.22 -0.85
C ILE A 346 -25.25 33.34 0.19
N HIS A 347 -24.14 33.35 0.92
CA HIS A 347 -23.77 34.46 1.78
C HIS A 347 -22.95 35.45 0.98
N ALA A 348 -23.42 36.70 0.92
CA ALA A 348 -22.81 37.79 0.15
C ALA A 348 -22.26 38.87 1.05
N GLU A 349 -20.96 39.12 0.99
CA GLU A 349 -20.33 40.29 1.60
C GLU A 349 -20.16 41.40 0.55
N ILE A 350 -20.79 42.54 0.78
CA ILE A 350 -20.76 43.67 -0.14
C ILE A 350 -19.98 44.80 0.51
N PHE A 351 -18.95 45.23 -0.15
CA PHE A 351 -18.13 46.37 0.23
C PHE A 351 -18.53 47.57 -0.64
N LEU A 352 -19.06 48.60 0.00
CA LEU A 352 -19.50 49.82 -0.70
C LEU A 352 -18.40 50.89 -0.66
N ASP A 353 -18.34 51.72 -1.72
CA ASP A 353 -17.45 52.86 -1.74
C ASP A 353 -17.88 53.90 -0.70
N ARG A 354 -16.93 54.59 -0.10
CA ARG A 354 -17.19 55.59 0.96
C ARG A 354 -18.04 56.76 0.46
N GLU A 355 -17.94 57.13 -0.81
CA GLU A 355 -18.73 58.18 -1.44
C GLU A 355 -20.22 57.82 -1.53
N ALA A 356 -20.55 56.54 -1.72
CA ALA A 356 -21.92 56.04 -1.73
C ALA A 356 -22.69 56.29 -0.40
N HIS A 357 -21.97 56.30 0.69
CA HIS A 357 -22.56 56.49 2.01
C HIS A 357 -23.04 57.92 2.23
N PHE A 358 -22.46 58.89 1.56
CA PHE A 358 -22.84 60.30 1.69
C PHE A 358 -24.01 60.71 0.77
N GLU A 359 -24.19 60.10 -0.40
CA GLU A 359 -25.33 60.36 -1.29
C GLU A 359 -26.65 59.82 -0.71
N SER A 360 -26.62 58.68 0.00
CA SER A 360 -27.81 58.07 0.61
C SER A 360 -28.26 58.76 1.94
N ILE A 361 -27.36 59.45 2.60
CA ILE A 361 -27.65 60.16 3.88
C ILE A 361 -28.24 61.54 3.64
N GLY A 362 -28.10 62.08 2.42
CA GLY A 362 -28.61 63.41 2.06
C GLY A 362 -30.13 63.56 2.15
N ASP A 363 -30.88 62.46 2.08
CA ASP A 363 -32.38 62.53 2.00
C ASP A 363 -33.14 61.68 3.03
N ARG A 364 -32.48 60.95 3.93
CA ARG A 364 -33.16 60.10 4.94
C ARG A 364 -32.48 60.18 6.32
N ALA A 365 -33.13 60.74 7.27
CA ALA A 365 -32.79 60.56 8.67
C ALA A 365 -32.95 59.09 9.09
N ALA A 366 -31.86 58.50 9.59
CA ALA A 366 -31.74 57.17 10.08
C ALA A 366 -31.59 56.05 8.99
N ALA A 367 -30.34 55.79 8.55
CA ALA A 367 -30.02 54.58 7.86
C ALA A 367 -30.13 53.36 8.82
N PRO A 368 -30.72 52.22 8.40
CA PRO A 368 -30.69 51.00 9.18
C PRO A 368 -29.22 50.51 9.35
N SER A 369 -28.90 50.08 10.56
CA SER A 369 -27.56 49.51 10.83
C SER A 369 -27.26 48.39 9.85
N GLY A 370 -26.00 48.22 9.40
CA GLY A 370 -25.59 47.27 8.39
C GLY A 370 -26.04 45.81 8.64
N ARG A 371 -26.45 45.47 9.87
CA ARG A 371 -27.11 44.22 10.22
C ARG A 371 -28.52 44.04 9.63
N ALA A 372 -29.25 45.12 9.42
CA ALA A 372 -30.62 45.07 8.88
C ALA A 372 -30.64 44.80 7.35
N LEU A 373 -29.52 44.99 6.65
CA LEU A 373 -29.34 44.66 5.23
C LEU A 373 -28.92 43.19 5.01
N ALA A 374 -28.36 42.55 6.02
CA ALA A 374 -27.89 41.16 5.92
C ALA A 374 -29.02 40.12 6.07
N ASP A 375 -30.17 40.49 6.60
CA ASP A 375 -31.34 39.61 6.84
C ASP A 375 -32.40 39.67 5.71
N LYS A 376 -32.13 40.34 4.60
CA LYS A 376 -32.95 40.34 3.40
C LYS A 376 -32.29 39.54 2.28
#